data_6848a2b433721dfd582e215a284941f3
#
_entry.id   6848a2b433721dfd582e215a284941f3
#
_cell.length_a   1.000
_cell.length_b   1.000
_cell.length_c   1.000
_cell.angle_alpha   90.00
_cell.angle_beta   90.00
_cell.angle_gamma   90.00
#
_symmetry.space_group_name_H-M   'P 1'
#
loop_
_entity.id
_entity.type
_entity.pdbx_description
1 polymer ?
#
loop_
_entity_poly.entity_id
_entity_poly.type
_entity_poly.pdbx_seq_one_letter_code
_entity_poly.pdbx_strand_id
1 'polypeptide(L)'
;MSEEQLVREERERRIAELEARQARRPRSPLRAPVSLVAIGVAAALFTMQWREVQYFFSSRTPLSLGAEGDYRYEELVSNRYVQLHGIPTSHAAYERDGSAVFVLVGLKDSPFVVRRPSLPGEEWAPGRKPPPPNQRPFAVRGRLLAEEEASRYGDAFELLRSKGEVQPLKGRLWIVIEGQRPGEDFGRLAVALLLVFIIAMNGWLLVRGLRRAPAPIEPAQE
;
A
#
# COMPACT_ATOMS: atom_id res chain seq x y z
N MET A 1 -48.43 -41.01 -34.78
CA MET A 1 -47.48 -40.16 -34.09
C MET A 1 -46.20 -40.24 -34.89
N SER A 2 -45.74 -39.13 -35.43
CA SER A 2 -44.54 -39.14 -36.30
C SER A 2 -43.28 -39.23 -35.46
N GLU A 3 -42.23 -39.85 -35.98
CA GLU A 3 -40.92 -39.97 -35.32
C GLU A 3 -40.37 -38.62 -34.86
N GLU A 4 -40.63 -37.57 -35.62
CA GLU A 4 -40.27 -36.17 -35.28
C GLU A 4 -41.01 -35.65 -34.03
N GLN A 5 -42.24 -36.08 -33.79
CA GLN A 5 -42.99 -35.67 -32.57
C GLN A 5 -42.41 -36.31 -31.32
N LEU A 6 -42.01 -37.55 -31.38
CA LEU A 6 -41.35 -38.27 -30.27
C LEU A 6 -40.00 -37.63 -29.92
N VAL A 7 -39.19 -37.24 -30.91
CA VAL A 7 -37.90 -36.61 -30.70
C VAL A 7 -38.07 -35.21 -30.06
N ARG A 8 -39.11 -34.45 -30.44
CA ARG A 8 -39.43 -33.13 -29.83
C ARG A 8 -39.84 -33.26 -28.37
N GLU A 9 -40.74 -34.21 -28.07
CA GLU A 9 -41.19 -34.42 -26.68
C GLU A 9 -40.02 -34.88 -25.78
N GLU A 10 -39.14 -35.75 -26.29
CA GLU A 10 -37.98 -36.20 -25.52
C GLU A 10 -37.00 -35.04 -25.25
N ARG A 11 -36.81 -34.14 -26.23
CA ARG A 11 -35.98 -32.94 -26.08
C ARG A 11 -36.55 -31.95 -25.07
N GLU A 12 -37.88 -31.74 -25.10
CA GLU A 12 -38.55 -30.85 -24.14
C GLU A 12 -38.49 -31.41 -22.73
N ARG A 13 -38.66 -32.74 -22.56
CA ARG A 13 -38.49 -33.40 -21.25
C ARG A 13 -37.07 -33.25 -20.71
N ARG A 14 -36.04 -33.42 -21.55
CA ARG A 14 -34.65 -33.21 -21.14
C ARG A 14 -34.36 -31.75 -20.75
N ILE A 15 -34.90 -30.78 -21.47
CA ILE A 15 -34.76 -29.36 -21.13
C ILE A 15 -35.43 -29.07 -19.80
N ALA A 16 -36.68 -29.55 -19.60
CA ALA A 16 -37.41 -29.36 -18.34
C ALA A 16 -36.69 -30.02 -17.15
N GLU A 17 -36.10 -31.22 -17.38
CA GLU A 17 -35.34 -31.94 -16.34
C GLU A 17 -34.03 -31.20 -15.98
N LEU A 18 -33.33 -30.61 -16.95
CA LEU A 18 -32.13 -29.81 -16.75
C LEU A 18 -32.45 -28.48 -16.00
N GLU A 19 -33.56 -27.85 -16.36
CA GLU A 19 -34.05 -26.65 -15.70
C GLU A 19 -34.45 -26.95 -14.23
N ALA A 20 -35.16 -28.07 -14.02
CA ALA A 20 -35.51 -28.53 -12.65
C ALA A 20 -34.27 -28.86 -11.81
N ARG A 21 -33.24 -29.48 -12.41
CA ARG A 21 -31.94 -29.74 -11.72
C ARG A 21 -31.19 -28.46 -11.43
N GLN A 22 -31.21 -27.43 -12.32
CA GLN A 22 -30.62 -26.14 -12.05
C GLN A 22 -31.36 -25.35 -10.96
N ALA A 23 -32.69 -25.45 -10.94
CA ALA A 23 -33.51 -24.83 -9.90
C ALA A 23 -33.31 -25.50 -8.51
N ARG A 24 -33.03 -26.80 -8.47
CA ARG A 24 -32.79 -27.58 -7.24
C ARG A 24 -31.36 -27.48 -6.70
N ARG A 25 -30.41 -26.82 -7.40
CA ARG A 25 -29.05 -26.67 -6.85
C ARG A 25 -29.14 -25.90 -5.53
N PRO A 26 -28.83 -26.57 -4.38
CA PRO A 26 -28.89 -25.90 -3.09
C PRO A 26 -27.92 -24.72 -3.11
N ARG A 27 -28.46 -23.55 -2.84
CA ARG A 27 -27.62 -22.35 -2.65
C ARG A 27 -26.76 -22.61 -1.43
N SER A 28 -25.48 -22.71 -1.61
CA SER A 28 -24.55 -22.90 -0.49
C SER A 28 -24.83 -21.77 0.54
N PRO A 29 -25.29 -22.09 1.77
CA PRO A 29 -25.56 -21.08 2.80
C PRO A 29 -24.29 -20.32 3.19
N LEU A 30 -23.12 -20.86 2.83
CA LEU A 30 -21.81 -20.29 3.12
C LEU A 30 -21.41 -19.13 2.21
N ARG A 31 -22.13 -18.86 1.10
CA ARG A 31 -21.72 -17.81 0.13
C ARG A 31 -21.80 -16.40 0.73
N ALA A 32 -22.84 -16.10 1.46
CA ALA A 32 -23.02 -14.79 2.08
C ALA A 32 -21.94 -14.48 3.14
N PRO A 33 -21.69 -15.34 4.14
CA PRO A 33 -20.65 -15.09 5.11
C PRO A 33 -19.25 -15.02 4.50
N VAL A 34 -18.93 -15.86 3.51
CA VAL A 34 -17.65 -15.82 2.81
C VAL A 34 -17.46 -14.50 2.07
N SER A 35 -18.48 -14.00 1.36
CA SER A 35 -18.41 -12.69 0.69
C SER A 35 -18.25 -11.55 1.68
N LEU A 36 -18.92 -11.59 2.84
CA LEU A 36 -18.77 -10.57 3.88
C LEU A 36 -17.35 -10.56 4.46
N VAL A 37 -16.79 -11.72 4.74
CA VAL A 37 -15.38 -11.83 5.21
C VAL A 37 -14.42 -11.31 4.14
N ALA A 38 -14.61 -11.68 2.87
CA ALA A 38 -13.78 -11.20 1.78
C ALA A 38 -13.82 -9.66 1.63
N ILE A 39 -15.01 -9.05 1.75
CA ILE A 39 -15.17 -7.59 1.75
C ILE A 39 -14.45 -6.98 2.96
N GLY A 40 -14.63 -7.52 4.15
CA GLY A 40 -14.00 -7.01 5.38
C GLY A 40 -12.48 -7.02 5.29
N VAL A 41 -11.90 -8.15 4.86
CA VAL A 41 -10.45 -8.29 4.67
C VAL A 41 -9.95 -7.33 3.58
N ALA A 42 -10.62 -7.28 2.42
CA ALA A 42 -10.22 -6.39 1.33
C ALA A 42 -10.32 -4.91 1.73
N ALA A 43 -11.35 -4.51 2.48
CA ALA A 43 -11.50 -3.16 3.00
C ALA A 43 -10.39 -2.80 4.01
N ALA A 44 -10.06 -3.71 4.92
CA ALA A 44 -8.96 -3.51 5.87
C ALA A 44 -7.61 -3.34 5.15
N LEU A 45 -7.30 -4.21 4.17
CA LEU A 45 -6.10 -4.09 3.37
C LEU A 45 -6.08 -2.80 2.53
N PHE A 46 -7.22 -2.38 2.00
CA PHE A 46 -7.34 -1.13 1.25
C PHE A 46 -7.08 0.09 2.14
N THR A 47 -7.59 0.12 3.38
CA THR A 47 -7.30 1.21 4.32
C THR A 47 -5.80 1.30 4.66
N MET A 48 -5.11 0.16 4.77
CA MET A 48 -3.66 0.13 4.96
C MET A 48 -2.90 0.69 3.74
N GLN A 49 -3.43 0.47 2.52
CA GLN A 49 -2.84 0.96 1.26
C GLN A 49 -3.25 2.41 0.92
N TRP A 50 -4.23 2.98 1.62
CA TRP A 50 -4.81 4.28 1.28
C TRP A 50 -3.78 5.40 1.15
N ARG A 51 -2.78 5.42 2.02
CA ARG A 51 -1.70 6.42 2.01
C ARG A 51 -0.82 6.31 0.76
N GLU A 52 -0.59 5.10 0.27
CA GLU A 52 0.16 4.85 -0.97
C GLU A 52 -0.63 5.37 -2.19
N VAL A 53 -1.95 5.15 -2.18
CA VAL A 53 -2.86 5.67 -3.21
C VAL A 53 -2.86 7.20 -3.19
N GLN A 54 -2.97 7.82 -2.01
CA GLN A 54 -2.90 9.28 -1.88
C GLN A 54 -1.57 9.83 -2.40
N TYR A 55 -0.45 9.17 -2.08
CA TYR A 55 0.86 9.58 -2.58
C TYR A 55 0.97 9.44 -4.08
N PHE A 56 0.46 8.36 -4.66
CA PHE A 56 0.46 8.15 -6.10
C PHE A 56 -0.21 9.29 -6.88
N PHE A 57 -1.32 9.83 -6.36
CA PHE A 57 -2.05 10.95 -6.96
C PHE A 57 -1.62 12.33 -6.47
N SER A 58 -0.60 12.42 -5.63
CA SER A 58 -0.11 13.71 -5.13
C SER A 58 0.66 14.49 -6.21
N SER A 59 0.97 15.76 -5.92
CA SER A 59 1.70 16.63 -6.86
C SER A 59 3.06 16.03 -7.22
N ARG A 60 3.39 16.00 -8.51
CA ARG A 60 4.70 15.62 -9.04
C ARG A 60 5.75 16.73 -8.93
N THR A 61 5.33 17.94 -8.59
CA THR A 61 6.25 19.05 -8.32
C THR A 61 6.71 18.95 -6.86
N PRO A 62 8.01 18.83 -6.59
CA PRO A 62 8.50 18.73 -5.23
C PRO A 62 8.32 20.06 -4.50
N LEU A 63 7.86 20.00 -3.26
CA LEU A 63 7.86 21.12 -2.35
C LEU A 63 9.29 21.39 -1.89
N SER A 64 9.82 22.60 -2.10
CA SER A 64 11.15 22.97 -1.63
C SER A 64 11.10 23.27 -0.14
N LEU A 65 11.79 22.46 0.66
CA LEU A 65 11.92 22.66 2.10
C LEU A 65 13.15 23.50 2.50
N GLY A 66 13.91 23.98 1.52
CA GLY A 66 15.07 24.83 1.78
C GLY A 66 16.39 24.09 1.91
N ALA A 67 17.32 24.70 2.63
CA ALA A 67 18.69 24.21 2.83
C ALA A 67 19.10 24.35 4.30
N GLU A 68 20.29 23.85 4.64
CA GLU A 68 20.88 24.01 5.98
C GLU A 68 20.82 25.47 6.46
N GLY A 69 20.28 25.65 7.66
CA GLY A 69 20.08 26.96 8.28
C GLY A 69 18.79 27.71 7.87
N ASP A 70 18.10 27.27 6.82
CA ASP A 70 16.88 27.93 6.30
C ASP A 70 15.83 26.89 5.87
N TYR A 71 15.57 25.89 6.72
CA TYR A 71 14.52 24.92 6.47
C TYR A 71 13.13 25.45 6.83
N ARG A 72 12.15 25.21 5.96
CA ARG A 72 10.75 25.61 6.13
C ARG A 72 10.00 24.58 6.96
N TYR A 73 10.20 24.60 8.27
CA TYR A 73 9.59 23.63 9.18
C TYR A 73 8.08 23.70 9.28
N GLU A 74 7.50 24.87 8.99
CA GLU A 74 6.04 25.09 8.95
C GLU A 74 5.35 24.38 7.78
N GLU A 75 6.10 24.05 6.73
CA GLU A 75 5.57 23.35 5.54
C GLU A 75 5.69 21.81 5.64
N LEU A 76 6.16 21.28 6.78
CA LEU A 76 6.33 19.84 6.96
C LEU A 76 4.98 19.11 7.02
N VAL A 77 4.69 18.41 5.95
CA VAL A 77 3.50 17.54 5.84
C VAL A 77 3.97 16.16 5.41
N SER A 78 3.57 15.14 6.19
CA SER A 78 3.91 13.78 5.86
C SER A 78 3.24 13.30 4.58
N ASN A 79 3.84 12.30 3.94
CA ASN A 79 3.37 11.71 2.69
C ASN A 79 3.40 12.68 1.49
N ARG A 80 4.39 13.58 1.46
CA ARG A 80 4.53 14.58 0.42
C ARG A 80 5.83 14.42 -0.36
N TYR A 81 5.80 14.78 -1.64
CA TYR A 81 7.00 14.84 -2.47
C TYR A 81 7.73 16.14 -2.19
N VAL A 82 8.99 16.05 -1.75
CA VAL A 82 9.78 17.19 -1.32
C VAL A 82 11.16 17.22 -1.97
N GLN A 83 11.77 18.42 -1.93
CA GLN A 83 13.16 18.63 -2.23
C GLN A 83 13.79 19.41 -1.08
N LEU A 84 14.97 18.99 -0.63
CA LEU A 84 15.79 19.72 0.33
C LEU A 84 17.27 19.56 0.02
N HIS A 85 18.08 20.43 0.61
CA HIS A 85 19.54 20.43 0.51
C HIS A 85 20.11 20.32 1.91
N GLY A 86 21.23 19.62 2.07
CA GLY A 86 21.85 19.55 3.39
C GLY A 86 23.22 18.90 3.37
N ILE A 87 23.89 18.99 4.50
CA ILE A 87 25.17 18.35 4.75
C ILE A 87 24.92 17.09 5.57
N PRO A 88 25.37 15.92 5.10
CA PRO A 88 25.24 14.69 5.86
C PRO A 88 26.02 14.74 7.17
N THR A 89 25.49 14.06 8.18
CA THR A 89 26.19 13.84 9.45
C THR A 89 27.30 12.79 9.31
N SER A 90 28.10 12.62 10.36
CA SER A 90 29.29 11.75 10.35
C SER A 90 28.97 10.25 10.50
N HIS A 91 27.79 9.92 11.02
CA HIS A 91 27.33 8.55 11.20
C HIS A 91 26.11 8.27 10.32
N ALA A 92 25.94 7.01 9.95
CA ALA A 92 24.81 6.55 9.15
C ALA A 92 24.38 5.15 9.59
N ALA A 93 23.11 4.84 9.42
CA ALA A 93 22.61 3.47 9.43
C ALA A 93 22.65 2.90 8.01
N TYR A 94 22.80 1.58 7.90
CA TYR A 94 22.84 0.87 6.61
C TYR A 94 21.72 -0.15 6.56
N GLU A 95 20.96 -0.11 5.49
CA GLU A 95 19.87 -1.06 5.20
C GLU A 95 20.22 -1.83 3.94
N ARG A 96 19.98 -3.13 3.95
CA ARG A 96 20.05 -3.97 2.76
C ARG A 96 18.65 -4.39 2.34
N ASP A 97 18.33 -4.12 1.08
CA ASP A 97 17.06 -4.50 0.47
C ASP A 97 17.37 -5.31 -0.80
N GLY A 98 17.27 -6.63 -0.69
CA GLY A 98 17.74 -7.54 -1.72
C GLY A 98 19.23 -7.40 -1.99
N SER A 99 19.60 -7.02 -3.21
CA SER A 99 20.98 -6.75 -3.64
C SER A 99 21.40 -5.29 -3.42
N ALA A 100 20.46 -4.39 -3.19
CA ALA A 100 20.75 -2.96 -3.02
C ALA A 100 21.11 -2.64 -1.57
N VAL A 101 22.06 -1.73 -1.40
CA VAL A 101 22.43 -1.15 -0.11
C VAL A 101 21.95 0.29 -0.07
N PHE A 102 21.25 0.63 1.00
CA PHE A 102 20.79 1.97 1.28
C PHE A 102 21.48 2.54 2.51
N VAL A 103 21.72 3.82 2.48
CA VAL A 103 22.32 4.58 3.56
C VAL A 103 21.25 5.51 4.14
N LEU A 104 21.07 5.45 5.46
CA LEU A 104 20.23 6.36 6.20
C LEU A 104 21.14 7.31 6.96
N VAL A 105 21.20 8.55 6.52
CA VAL A 105 22.09 9.57 7.07
C VAL A 105 21.27 10.77 7.57
N GLY A 106 21.62 11.28 8.73
CA GLY A 106 21.06 12.53 9.24
C GLY A 106 21.54 13.72 8.43
N LEU A 107 20.78 14.79 8.39
CA LEU A 107 21.26 16.09 7.93
C LEU A 107 21.61 16.97 9.12
N LYS A 108 22.75 17.58 9.08
CA LYS A 108 23.33 18.37 10.15
C LYS A 108 22.38 19.47 10.62
N ASP A 109 22.28 19.64 11.93
CA ASP A 109 21.46 20.67 12.58
C ASP A 109 19.98 20.68 12.14
N SER A 110 19.43 19.51 11.82
CA SER A 110 18.07 19.36 11.31
C SER A 110 17.37 18.10 11.83
N PRO A 111 16.02 18.01 11.74
CA PRO A 111 15.27 16.81 12.07
C PRO A 111 15.21 15.80 10.92
N PHE A 112 15.94 16.05 9.82
CA PHE A 112 15.82 15.23 8.63
C PHE A 112 16.81 14.05 8.63
N VAL A 113 16.30 12.89 8.27
CA VAL A 113 17.06 11.71 7.89
C VAL A 113 16.79 11.44 6.42
N VAL A 114 17.81 11.13 5.66
CA VAL A 114 17.69 10.80 4.23
C VAL A 114 18.03 9.34 4.02
N ARG A 115 17.10 8.59 3.42
CA ARG A 115 17.37 7.25 2.91
C ARG A 115 17.70 7.35 1.43
N ARG A 116 18.92 7.02 1.06
CA ARG A 116 19.40 7.05 -0.33
C ARG A 116 20.18 5.79 -0.70
N PRO A 117 20.33 5.47 -1.98
CA PRO A 117 21.26 4.42 -2.40
C PRO A 117 22.70 4.73 -1.93
N SER A 118 23.46 3.68 -1.64
CA SER A 118 24.88 3.83 -1.33
C SER A 118 25.63 4.41 -2.52
N LEU A 119 26.54 5.34 -2.24
CA LEU A 119 27.46 5.89 -3.24
C LEU A 119 28.70 5.02 -3.34
N PRO A 120 29.51 5.16 -4.41
CA PRO A 120 30.81 4.51 -4.51
C PRO A 120 31.69 4.82 -3.28
N GLY A 121 32.20 3.78 -2.63
CA GLY A 121 32.94 3.88 -1.37
C GLY A 121 32.11 3.75 -0.10
N GLU A 122 30.77 3.65 -0.22
CA GLU A 122 29.85 3.37 0.89
C GLU A 122 29.27 1.95 0.83
N GLU A 123 29.86 1.07 0.00
CA GLU A 123 29.39 -0.31 -0.11
C GLU A 123 29.64 -1.03 1.21
N TRP A 124 28.55 -1.45 1.84
CA TRP A 124 28.58 -2.20 3.08
C TRP A 124 28.24 -3.66 2.85
N ALA A 125 29.04 -4.54 3.45
CA ALA A 125 28.79 -5.98 3.50
C ALA A 125 28.50 -6.42 4.93
N PRO A 126 27.53 -7.34 5.15
CA PRO A 126 27.25 -7.90 6.47
C PRO A 126 28.51 -8.46 7.13
N GLY A 127 28.69 -8.20 8.43
CA GLY A 127 29.84 -8.63 9.21
C GLY A 127 31.08 -7.72 9.08
N ARG A 128 31.05 -6.69 8.24
CA ARG A 128 32.08 -5.66 8.20
C ARG A 128 31.62 -4.38 8.87
N LYS A 129 32.59 -3.62 9.41
CA LYS A 129 32.29 -2.29 9.95
C LYS A 129 31.74 -1.41 8.82
N PRO A 130 30.62 -0.72 9.04
CA PRO A 130 30.09 0.20 8.03
C PRO A 130 31.11 1.30 7.72
N PRO A 131 31.29 1.65 6.43
CA PRO A 131 32.13 2.78 6.06
C PRO A 131 31.49 4.10 6.54
N PRO A 132 32.25 5.19 6.70
CA PRO A 132 31.67 6.50 6.97
C PRO A 132 30.85 6.97 5.76
N PRO A 133 29.73 7.67 5.97
CA PRO A 133 28.95 8.24 4.87
C PRO A 133 29.73 9.38 4.20
N ASN A 134 29.44 9.59 2.92
CA ASN A 134 29.98 10.73 2.19
C ASN A 134 29.41 12.04 2.76
N GLN A 135 30.24 12.93 3.24
CA GLN A 135 29.87 14.18 3.92
C GLN A 135 29.73 15.38 2.96
N ARG A 136 29.79 15.18 1.64
CA ARG A 136 29.58 16.27 0.69
C ARG A 136 28.14 16.77 0.74
N PRO A 137 27.91 18.08 0.72
CA PRO A 137 26.57 18.63 0.58
C PRO A 137 25.86 18.04 -0.64
N PHE A 138 24.59 17.71 -0.51
CA PHE A 138 23.81 17.16 -1.60
C PHE A 138 22.38 17.67 -1.58
N ALA A 139 21.71 17.57 -2.74
CA ALA A 139 20.29 17.78 -2.89
C ALA A 139 19.57 16.45 -2.94
N VAL A 140 18.48 16.33 -2.23
CA VAL A 140 17.63 15.14 -2.25
C VAL A 140 16.23 15.49 -2.70
N ARG A 141 15.61 14.61 -3.48
CA ARG A 141 14.20 14.65 -3.84
C ARG A 141 13.57 13.31 -3.52
N GLY A 142 12.47 13.33 -2.81
CA GLY A 142 11.85 12.09 -2.39
C GLY A 142 10.58 12.30 -1.60
N ARG A 143 10.06 11.20 -1.09
CA ARG A 143 8.88 11.17 -0.24
C ARG A 143 9.25 11.48 1.20
N LEU A 144 8.62 12.50 1.77
CA LEU A 144 8.75 12.86 3.18
C LEU A 144 7.77 12.05 4.02
N LEU A 145 8.26 11.43 5.07
CA LEU A 145 7.44 10.73 6.06
C LEU A 145 7.81 11.20 7.47
N ALA A 146 6.80 11.32 8.33
CA ALA A 146 7.03 11.49 9.76
C ALA A 146 7.52 10.18 10.39
N GLU A 147 8.26 10.25 11.49
CA GLU A 147 8.84 9.11 12.20
C GLU A 147 7.81 8.03 12.52
N GLU A 148 6.60 8.40 12.95
CA GLU A 148 5.52 7.48 13.31
C GLU A 148 5.01 6.67 12.12
N GLU A 149 5.18 7.21 10.92
CA GLU A 149 4.74 6.59 9.67
C GLU A 149 5.84 5.80 8.98
N ALA A 150 7.05 5.92 9.52
CA ALA A 150 8.27 5.31 9.02
C ALA A 150 8.85 4.31 10.03
N SER A 151 8.00 3.61 10.77
CA SER A 151 8.36 2.71 11.88
C SER A 151 9.39 1.63 11.51
N ARG A 152 9.43 1.22 10.23
CA ARG A 152 10.46 0.28 9.73
C ARG A 152 11.90 0.81 9.88
N TYR A 153 12.07 2.12 10.07
CA TYR A 153 13.37 2.78 10.25
C TYR A 153 13.62 3.18 11.71
N GLY A 154 12.84 2.64 12.65
CA GLY A 154 12.94 2.98 14.07
C GLY A 154 14.36 2.85 14.63
N ASP A 155 15.03 1.72 14.37
CA ASP A 155 16.40 1.47 14.82
C ASP A 155 17.40 2.51 14.26
N ALA A 156 17.20 2.95 13.01
CA ALA A 156 18.04 3.97 12.41
C ALA A 156 17.81 5.35 13.05
N PHE A 157 16.56 5.69 13.35
CA PHE A 157 16.25 6.92 14.09
C PHE A 157 16.86 6.92 15.48
N GLU A 158 16.75 5.81 16.20
CA GLU A 158 17.33 5.67 17.54
C GLU A 158 18.85 5.78 17.49
N LEU A 159 19.50 5.09 16.54
CA LEU A 159 20.94 5.18 16.34
C LEU A 159 21.39 6.64 16.11
N LEU A 160 20.77 7.34 15.15
CA LEU A 160 21.16 8.70 14.81
C LEU A 160 20.88 9.68 15.97
N ARG A 161 19.78 9.48 16.70
CA ARG A 161 19.43 10.26 17.89
C ARG A 161 20.44 10.02 19.00
N SER A 162 20.83 8.77 19.28
CA SER A 162 21.81 8.42 20.33
C SER A 162 23.21 8.96 20.05
N LYS A 163 23.54 9.19 18.78
CA LYS A 163 24.82 9.79 18.36
C LYS A 163 24.78 11.32 18.36
N GLY A 164 23.63 11.95 18.63
CA GLY A 164 23.48 13.40 18.56
C GLY A 164 23.58 13.96 17.14
N GLU A 165 23.38 13.11 16.13
CA GLU A 165 23.56 13.46 14.71
C GLU A 165 22.40 14.26 14.12
N VAL A 166 21.23 14.22 14.77
CA VAL A 166 20.01 14.90 14.32
C VAL A 166 19.35 15.64 15.46
N GLN A 167 18.69 16.74 15.15
CA GLN A 167 17.95 17.56 16.13
C GLN A 167 16.43 17.39 15.92
N PRO A 168 15.74 16.60 16.78
CA PRO A 168 14.31 16.39 16.61
C PRO A 168 13.52 17.70 16.69
N LEU A 169 12.63 17.93 15.73
CA LEU A 169 11.70 19.05 15.78
C LEU A 169 10.47 18.66 16.61
N LYS A 170 10.26 19.32 17.74
CA LYS A 170 9.17 18.97 18.69
C LYS A 170 9.18 17.48 19.08
N GLY A 171 10.38 16.90 19.26
CA GLY A 171 10.58 15.51 19.62
C GLY A 171 10.46 14.50 18.46
N ARG A 172 10.21 14.96 17.23
CA ARG A 172 9.96 14.14 16.05
C ARG A 172 11.07 14.27 15.02
N LEU A 173 11.42 13.16 14.37
CA LEU A 173 12.27 13.12 13.20
C LEU A 173 11.43 12.95 11.92
N TRP A 174 12.05 13.25 10.80
CA TRP A 174 11.46 13.15 9.49
C TRP A 174 12.40 12.41 8.55
N ILE A 175 11.87 11.49 7.75
CA ILE A 175 12.68 10.79 6.76
C ILE A 175 12.27 11.18 5.34
N VAL A 176 13.28 11.45 4.51
CA VAL A 176 13.09 11.60 3.06
C VAL A 176 13.62 10.34 2.37
N ILE A 177 12.72 9.64 1.67
CA ILE A 177 13.07 8.46 0.89
C ILE A 177 13.39 8.91 -0.52
N GLU A 178 14.68 8.98 -0.83
CA GLU A 178 15.15 9.43 -2.14
C GLU A 178 14.64 8.56 -3.28
N GLY A 179 14.31 9.20 -4.41
CA GLY A 179 13.87 8.53 -5.63
C GLY A 179 12.40 8.13 -5.64
N GLN A 180 11.69 8.16 -4.51
CA GLN A 180 10.25 7.92 -4.52
C GLN A 180 9.51 9.14 -5.09
N ARG A 181 8.88 8.97 -6.26
CA ARG A 181 8.11 10.01 -6.94
C ARG A 181 6.64 9.63 -7.04
N PRO A 182 5.73 10.61 -6.96
CA PRO A 182 4.31 10.36 -7.21
C PRO A 182 4.06 9.84 -8.62
N GLY A 183 3.17 8.85 -8.74
CA GLY A 183 2.78 8.29 -10.03
C GLY A 183 3.74 7.25 -10.61
N GLU A 184 4.77 6.81 -9.90
CA GLU A 184 5.72 5.80 -10.40
C GLU A 184 5.43 4.38 -9.90
N ASP A 185 4.79 4.23 -8.74
CA ASP A 185 4.52 2.91 -8.14
C ASP A 185 3.19 2.31 -8.64
N PHE A 186 3.17 1.89 -9.90
CA PHE A 186 2.01 1.23 -10.52
C PHE A 186 1.67 -0.10 -9.85
N GLY A 187 2.65 -0.79 -9.24
CA GLY A 187 2.39 -2.04 -8.55
C GLY A 187 1.44 -1.87 -7.38
N ARG A 188 1.66 -0.86 -6.54
CA ARG A 188 0.78 -0.54 -5.42
C ARG A 188 -0.60 -0.06 -5.87
N LEU A 189 -0.66 0.73 -6.94
CA LEU A 189 -1.94 1.13 -7.53
C LEU A 189 -2.73 -0.08 -8.03
N ALA A 190 -2.07 -1.02 -8.72
CA ALA A 190 -2.72 -2.24 -9.20
C ALA A 190 -3.30 -3.09 -8.06
N VAL A 191 -2.56 -3.23 -6.94
CA VAL A 191 -3.06 -3.91 -5.73
C VAL A 191 -4.29 -3.19 -5.17
N ALA A 192 -4.26 -1.85 -5.07
CA ALA A 192 -5.41 -1.08 -4.58
C ALA A 192 -6.64 -1.26 -5.48
N LEU A 193 -6.48 -1.22 -6.80
CA LEU A 193 -7.56 -1.47 -7.77
C LEU A 193 -8.11 -2.90 -7.67
N LEU A 194 -7.24 -3.90 -7.47
CA LEU A 194 -7.67 -5.28 -7.24
C LEU A 194 -8.53 -5.40 -5.97
N LEU A 195 -8.13 -4.73 -4.88
CA LEU A 195 -8.92 -4.74 -3.64
C LEU A 195 -10.29 -4.10 -3.84
N VAL A 196 -10.37 -2.96 -4.55
CA VAL A 196 -11.65 -2.33 -4.91
C VAL A 196 -12.50 -3.26 -5.76
N PHE A 197 -11.90 -3.95 -6.72
CA PHE A 197 -12.61 -4.93 -7.57
C PHE A 197 -13.16 -6.10 -6.74
N ILE A 198 -12.39 -6.63 -5.79
CA ILE A 198 -12.85 -7.70 -4.88
C ILE A 198 -14.05 -7.22 -4.06
N ILE A 199 -14.00 -6.00 -3.51
CA ILE A 199 -15.11 -5.41 -2.74
C ILE A 199 -16.34 -5.28 -3.63
N ALA A 200 -16.21 -4.69 -4.81
CA ALA A 200 -17.31 -4.46 -5.74
C ALA A 200 -17.95 -5.77 -6.21
N MET A 201 -17.13 -6.76 -6.60
CA MET A 201 -17.59 -8.06 -7.06
C MET A 201 -18.36 -8.82 -5.97
N ASN A 202 -17.79 -8.90 -4.75
CA ASN A 202 -18.45 -9.58 -3.64
C ASN A 202 -19.71 -8.83 -3.19
N GLY A 203 -19.71 -7.51 -3.17
CA GLY A 203 -20.88 -6.68 -2.91
C GLY A 203 -22.00 -6.93 -3.93
N TRP A 204 -21.67 -6.96 -5.22
CA TRP A 204 -22.64 -7.29 -6.27
C TRP A 204 -23.21 -8.71 -6.13
N LEU A 205 -22.38 -9.70 -5.79
CA LEU A 205 -22.82 -11.07 -5.55
C LEU A 205 -23.79 -11.15 -4.35
N LEU A 206 -23.54 -10.42 -3.27
CA LEU A 206 -24.44 -10.32 -2.11
C LEU A 206 -25.77 -9.70 -2.50
N VAL A 207 -25.78 -8.55 -3.17
CA VAL A 207 -27.02 -7.87 -3.60
C VAL A 207 -27.83 -8.77 -4.53
N ARG A 208 -27.17 -9.41 -5.51
CA ARG A 208 -27.85 -10.36 -6.41
C ARG A 208 -28.42 -11.57 -5.68
N GLY A 209 -27.73 -12.06 -4.65
CA GLY A 209 -28.18 -13.17 -3.81
C GLY A 209 -29.43 -12.81 -3.01
N LEU A 210 -29.47 -11.61 -2.43
CA LEU A 210 -30.59 -11.09 -1.65
C LEU A 210 -31.86 -10.87 -2.51
N ARG A 211 -31.68 -10.30 -3.72
CA ARG A 211 -32.81 -10.04 -4.65
C ARG A 211 -33.48 -11.31 -5.19
N ARG A 212 -32.80 -12.46 -5.10
CA ARG A 212 -33.33 -13.77 -5.55
C ARG A 212 -33.86 -14.64 -4.42
N ALA A 213 -34.02 -14.13 -3.20
CA ALA A 213 -34.67 -14.85 -2.13
C ALA A 213 -36.12 -15.11 -2.55
N PRO A 214 -36.61 -16.39 -2.55
CA PRO A 214 -38.01 -16.67 -2.86
C PRO A 214 -38.89 -16.04 -1.81
N ALA A 215 -40.08 -15.55 -2.24
CA ALA A 215 -41.14 -15.13 -1.33
C ALA A 215 -41.44 -16.26 -0.34
N PRO A 216 -41.75 -15.95 0.93
CA PRO A 216 -42.17 -16.96 1.89
C PRO A 216 -43.36 -17.75 1.31
N ILE A 217 -43.24 -19.07 1.33
CA ILE A 217 -44.39 -19.93 0.96
C ILE A 217 -45.43 -19.69 2.07
N GLU A 218 -46.50 -18.99 1.75
CA GLU A 218 -47.66 -18.91 2.66
C GLU A 218 -48.13 -20.34 2.97
N PRO A 219 -48.24 -20.73 4.25
CA PRO A 219 -48.78 -22.03 4.58
C PRO A 219 -50.23 -22.09 4.06
N ALA A 220 -50.52 -23.13 3.25
CA ALA A 220 -51.86 -23.40 2.81
C ALA A 220 -52.75 -23.47 4.05
N GLN A 221 -53.75 -22.55 4.13
CA GLN A 221 -54.79 -22.62 5.14
C GLN A 221 -55.63 -23.86 4.81
N GLU A 222 -55.55 -24.90 5.65
CA GLU A 222 -56.54 -25.99 5.70
C GLU A 222 -57.81 -25.54 6.40
#